data_1cad560c93ad3ee57810864af1f54184
#
_entry.id   1cad560c93ad3ee57810864af1f54184
#
_cell.length_a   1.000
_cell.length_b   1.000
_cell.length_c   1.000
_cell.angle_alpha   90.00
_cell.angle_beta   90.00
_cell.angle_gamma   90.00
#
_symmetry.space_group_name_H-M   'P 1'
#
loop_
_entity.id
_entity.type
_entity.pdbx_description
1 polymer ?
#
loop_
_entity_poly.entity_id
_entity_poly.type
_entity_poly.pdbx_seq_one_letter_code
_entity_poly.pdbx_strand_id
1 'polypeptide(L)'
;MNTPVEIAQGIESQLMAPLYGLDPQERHDSLLALLKKELAYACDRNPRFCNYVEHWPVHFHRANTLAELPYLPVGTFKSNPPLALVGANEVKRTLTSSATTGQVPSRVVLDSETSKRMTKGVTTIIKDFIGPARRPYLVIDTPENLNTQGELGARGAAIQGLGSFATEVVCCLRRDPEGNTSLDLEKLLDCAAKWRETEVLAYGFTYVIWNQLVQPLQRQGITLDIPNVRVLHSGGWKRLQREAVTREIFSAGVASVFGCSPDRVVDFYGMVENVGVIYPDCEHGNKHVPAFGEVVVRNPLTLEPVAAGQQGLVQVCSVLPTSFPGFLVLTEDMAEIIDYEECPCGRRGTSFRFVGRVPKAEVRGCGNLETTRYQQGMGNGLHE
;
A
#
# COMPACT_ATOMS: atom_id res chain seq x y z
N MET A 1 -19.88 5.90 19.14
CA MET A 1 -19.07 6.72 20.09
C MET A 1 -17.90 7.29 19.32
N ASN A 2 -17.73 8.60 19.30
CA ASN A 2 -16.69 9.28 18.52
C ASN A 2 -15.29 8.97 19.05
N THR A 3 -14.27 9.05 18.17
CA THR A 3 -12.84 9.04 18.56
C THR A 3 -12.60 10.11 19.63
N PRO A 4 -11.85 9.82 20.72
CA PRO A 4 -11.52 10.83 21.73
C PRO A 4 -10.90 12.07 21.10
N VAL A 5 -11.28 13.26 21.60
CA VAL A 5 -10.87 14.55 21.04
C VAL A 5 -9.34 14.67 20.95
N GLU A 6 -8.62 14.23 21.98
CA GLU A 6 -7.16 14.28 22.01
C GLU A 6 -6.50 13.43 20.90
N ILE A 7 -7.04 12.24 20.61
CA ILE A 7 -6.54 11.38 19.52
C ILE A 7 -6.83 12.06 18.18
N ALA A 8 -8.06 12.56 17.99
CA ALA A 8 -8.45 13.24 16.75
C ALA A 8 -7.57 14.49 16.49
N GLN A 9 -7.31 15.29 17.50
CA GLN A 9 -6.42 16.47 17.43
C GLN A 9 -4.96 16.06 17.14
N GLY A 10 -4.46 15.01 17.80
CA GLY A 10 -3.12 14.48 17.54
C GLY A 10 -2.94 14.00 16.10
N ILE A 11 -3.90 13.26 15.55
CA ILE A 11 -3.90 12.81 14.15
C ILE A 11 -3.93 14.01 13.20
N GLU A 12 -4.79 15.00 13.47
CA GLU A 12 -4.88 16.19 12.63
C GLU A 12 -3.57 16.99 12.64
N SER A 13 -2.92 17.09 13.79
CA SER A 13 -1.59 17.71 13.92
C SER A 13 -0.56 17.01 13.05
N GLN A 14 -0.51 15.66 13.03
CA GLN A 14 0.38 14.90 12.16
C GLN A 14 0.06 15.11 10.67
N LEU A 15 -1.22 15.18 10.30
CA LEU A 15 -1.65 15.43 8.91
C LEU A 15 -1.35 16.87 8.43
N MET A 16 -1.17 17.80 9.34
CA MET A 16 -0.83 19.21 9.05
C MET A 16 0.68 19.49 9.14
N ALA A 17 1.44 18.59 9.71
CA ALA A 17 2.89 18.70 9.82
C ALA A 17 3.58 18.68 8.43
N PRO A 18 4.81 19.21 8.30
CA PRO A 18 5.61 19.05 7.10
C PRO A 18 5.76 17.57 6.76
N LEU A 19 5.31 17.17 5.57
CA LEU A 19 5.13 15.76 5.19
C LEU A 19 6.40 14.91 5.38
N TYR A 20 7.56 15.46 4.98
CA TYR A 20 8.89 14.84 5.06
C TYR A 20 9.93 15.79 5.68
N GLY A 21 9.52 16.65 6.58
CA GLY A 21 10.36 17.75 7.09
C GLY A 21 10.56 17.77 8.60
N LEU A 22 9.90 16.86 9.34
CA LEU A 22 10.07 16.80 10.80
C LEU A 22 11.46 16.24 11.16
N ASP A 23 11.98 16.71 12.29
CA ASP A 23 13.12 16.06 12.92
C ASP A 23 12.76 14.60 13.25
N PRO A 24 13.64 13.62 12.95
CA PRO A 24 13.35 12.20 13.16
C PRO A 24 12.97 11.84 14.59
N GLN A 25 13.64 12.45 15.59
CA GLN A 25 13.34 12.18 17.01
C GLN A 25 12.00 12.79 17.41
N GLU A 26 11.73 14.03 17.03
CA GLU A 26 10.45 14.70 17.29
C GLU A 26 9.28 13.90 16.67
N ARG A 27 9.45 13.44 15.43
CA ARG A 27 8.47 12.59 14.75
C ARG A 27 8.25 11.27 15.51
N HIS A 28 9.34 10.59 15.89
CA HIS A 28 9.29 9.35 16.65
C HIS A 28 8.50 9.52 17.95
N ASP A 29 8.83 10.53 18.75
CA ASP A 29 8.22 10.75 20.07
C ASP A 29 6.74 11.10 19.95
N SER A 30 6.37 11.92 18.97
CA SER A 30 4.98 12.29 18.72
C SER A 30 4.13 11.12 18.25
N LEU A 31 4.65 10.29 17.33
CA LEU A 31 3.98 9.08 16.87
C LEU A 31 3.85 8.05 18.00
N LEU A 32 4.90 7.81 18.77
CA LEU A 32 4.88 6.87 19.90
C LEU A 32 3.82 7.27 20.94
N ALA A 33 3.76 8.56 21.30
CA ALA A 33 2.77 9.06 22.24
C ALA A 33 1.34 8.89 21.71
N LEU A 34 1.10 9.15 20.44
CA LEU A 34 -0.22 9.05 19.83
C LEU A 34 -0.65 7.60 19.65
N LEU A 35 0.24 6.72 19.18
CA LEU A 35 -0.05 5.29 19.02
C LEU A 35 -0.34 4.59 20.34
N LYS A 36 0.29 5.00 21.45
CA LYS A 36 -0.07 4.51 22.79
C LYS A 36 -1.52 4.87 23.17
N LYS A 37 -1.98 6.08 22.84
CA LYS A 37 -3.38 6.49 23.06
C LYS A 37 -4.34 5.71 22.17
N GLU A 38 -3.96 5.43 20.92
CA GLU A 38 -4.77 4.63 19.99
C GLU A 38 -4.86 3.16 20.41
N LEU A 39 -3.78 2.59 20.93
CA LEU A 39 -3.79 1.24 21.51
C LEU A 39 -4.75 1.16 22.70
N ALA A 40 -4.70 2.11 23.63
CA ALA A 40 -5.64 2.18 24.77
C ALA A 40 -7.10 2.31 24.27
N TYR A 41 -7.34 3.21 23.31
CA TYR A 41 -8.66 3.39 22.69
C TYR A 41 -9.19 2.12 22.02
N ALA A 42 -8.33 1.37 21.34
CA ALA A 42 -8.70 0.11 20.69
C ALA A 42 -8.97 -1.00 21.72
N CYS A 43 -8.21 -1.05 22.80
CA CYS A 43 -8.45 -1.97 23.93
C CYS A 43 -9.83 -1.76 24.56
N ASP A 44 -10.23 -0.52 24.76
CA ASP A 44 -11.55 -0.18 25.33
C ASP A 44 -12.71 -0.62 24.44
N ARG A 45 -12.48 -0.76 23.13
CA ARG A 45 -13.52 -1.06 22.13
C ARG A 45 -13.57 -2.49 21.66
N ASN A 46 -12.48 -3.21 21.77
CA ASN A 46 -12.39 -4.60 21.31
C ASN A 46 -11.68 -5.47 22.33
N PRO A 47 -12.45 -6.23 23.17
CA PRO A 47 -11.87 -7.08 24.20
C PRO A 47 -10.91 -8.15 23.67
N ARG A 48 -11.14 -8.65 22.43
CA ARG A 48 -10.22 -9.64 21.82
C ARG A 48 -8.89 -9.00 21.46
N PHE A 49 -8.94 -7.78 20.94
CA PHE A 49 -7.74 -7.00 20.67
C PHE A 49 -7.01 -6.65 21.96
N CYS A 50 -7.74 -6.23 23.00
CA CYS A 50 -7.17 -5.94 24.32
C CYS A 50 -6.43 -7.17 24.90
N ASN A 51 -7.06 -8.32 24.90
CA ASN A 51 -6.44 -9.56 25.36
C ASN A 51 -5.15 -9.90 24.59
N TYR A 52 -5.11 -9.66 23.28
CA TYR A 52 -3.88 -9.81 22.48
C TYR A 52 -2.78 -8.85 22.93
N VAL A 53 -3.11 -7.58 23.13
CA VAL A 53 -2.18 -6.51 23.52
C VAL A 53 -1.63 -6.73 24.93
N GLU A 54 -2.47 -7.20 25.88
CA GLU A 54 -2.08 -7.49 27.26
C GLU A 54 -1.06 -8.64 27.37
N HIS A 55 -1.05 -9.56 26.40
CA HIS A 55 -0.07 -10.65 26.33
C HIS A 55 1.19 -10.29 25.53
N TRP A 56 1.34 -9.03 25.10
CA TRP A 56 2.54 -8.59 24.40
C TRP A 56 3.74 -8.51 25.36
N PRO A 57 4.96 -8.89 24.95
CA PRO A 57 6.13 -8.97 25.84
C PRO A 57 6.44 -7.68 26.60
N VAL A 58 6.25 -6.53 25.95
CA VAL A 58 6.40 -5.20 26.53
C VAL A 58 5.04 -4.53 26.60
N HIS A 59 4.56 -4.21 27.79
CA HIS A 59 3.30 -3.47 27.92
C HIS A 59 3.43 -2.12 27.22
N PHE A 60 2.51 -1.79 26.30
CA PHE A 60 2.66 -0.66 25.38
C PHE A 60 2.85 0.71 26.07
N HIS A 61 2.34 0.90 27.29
CA HIS A 61 2.61 2.14 28.06
C HIS A 61 4.09 2.29 28.44
N ARG A 62 4.84 1.17 28.56
CA ARG A 62 6.26 1.16 28.91
C ARG A 62 7.17 1.14 27.70
N ALA A 63 6.62 0.96 26.49
CA ALA A 63 7.41 0.99 25.26
C ALA A 63 8.13 2.34 25.09
N ASN A 64 9.39 2.31 24.73
CA ASN A 64 10.23 3.48 24.48
C ASN A 64 10.43 3.71 22.98
N THR A 65 10.11 2.72 22.16
CA THR A 65 10.25 2.79 20.70
C THR A 65 8.98 2.28 20.01
N LEU A 66 8.78 2.69 18.75
CA LEU A 66 7.69 2.18 17.91
C LEU A 66 7.81 0.67 17.66
N ALA A 67 9.03 0.15 17.64
CA ALA A 67 9.31 -1.25 17.42
C ALA A 67 8.87 -2.15 18.60
N GLU A 68 8.78 -1.61 19.81
CA GLU A 68 8.31 -2.34 21.00
C GLU A 68 6.78 -2.41 21.12
N LEU A 69 6.07 -1.58 20.35
CA LEU A 69 4.60 -1.58 20.34
C LEU A 69 4.03 -2.87 19.76
N PRO A 70 2.88 -3.36 20.29
CA PRO A 70 2.19 -4.52 19.72
C PRO A 70 1.68 -4.23 18.32
N TYR A 71 1.89 -5.18 17.40
CA TYR A 71 1.42 -5.12 16.03
C TYR A 71 0.56 -6.33 15.67
N LEU A 72 -0.35 -6.17 14.71
CA LEU A 72 -1.13 -7.27 14.18
C LEU A 72 -0.47 -7.84 12.91
N PRO A 73 -0.34 -9.17 12.78
CA PRO A 73 -0.02 -9.77 11.49
C PRO A 73 -1.11 -9.44 10.45
N VAL A 74 -0.72 -9.13 9.21
CA VAL A 74 -1.66 -8.77 8.13
C VAL A 74 -2.75 -9.82 7.89
N GLY A 75 -2.45 -11.10 8.15
CA GLY A 75 -3.42 -12.20 8.08
C GLY A 75 -4.64 -12.03 8.98
N THR A 76 -4.53 -11.25 10.06
CA THR A 76 -5.64 -10.96 10.98
C THR A 76 -6.79 -10.23 10.31
N PHE A 77 -6.53 -9.43 9.28
CA PHE A 77 -7.55 -8.69 8.53
C PHE A 77 -8.33 -9.56 7.53
N LYS A 78 -8.01 -10.86 7.43
CA LYS A 78 -8.78 -11.85 6.67
C LYS A 78 -9.93 -12.46 7.49
N SER A 79 -10.13 -11.99 8.73
CA SER A 79 -11.21 -12.46 9.61
C SER A 79 -12.61 -12.10 9.06
N ASN A 80 -13.59 -12.94 9.41
CA ASN A 80 -15.01 -12.69 9.16
C ASN A 80 -15.79 -12.93 10.47
N PRO A 81 -16.45 -11.92 11.08
CA PRO A 81 -16.53 -10.53 10.60
C PRO A 81 -15.15 -9.81 10.65
N PRO A 82 -14.98 -8.70 9.89
CA PRO A 82 -13.78 -7.89 9.95
C PRO A 82 -13.52 -7.33 11.34
N LEU A 83 -12.24 -7.15 11.70
CA LEU A 83 -11.87 -6.44 12.92
C LEU A 83 -12.34 -4.99 12.85
N ALA A 84 -13.18 -4.58 13.79
CA ALA A 84 -13.74 -3.23 13.87
C ALA A 84 -13.58 -2.65 15.28
N LEU A 85 -13.42 -1.32 15.35
CA LEU A 85 -13.45 -0.50 16.57
C LEU A 85 -14.69 0.39 16.62
N VAL A 86 -15.56 0.30 15.61
CA VAL A 86 -16.81 1.05 15.45
C VAL A 86 -17.98 0.10 15.28
N GLY A 87 -19.19 0.58 15.58
CA GLY A 87 -20.42 -0.18 15.37
C GLY A 87 -20.74 -0.36 13.88
N ALA A 88 -21.48 -1.40 13.53
CA ALA A 88 -21.84 -1.71 12.14
C ALA A 88 -22.60 -0.53 11.45
N ASN A 89 -23.38 0.23 12.19
CA ASN A 89 -24.11 1.41 11.71
C ASN A 89 -23.21 2.63 11.45
N GLU A 90 -21.98 2.65 11.97
CA GLU A 90 -21.01 3.71 11.77
C GLU A 90 -20.13 3.44 10.54
N VAL A 91 -20.10 2.19 10.06
CA VAL A 91 -19.32 1.80 8.87
C VAL A 91 -19.90 2.47 7.62
N LYS A 92 -19.08 3.28 6.95
CA LYS A 92 -19.41 3.95 5.69
C LYS A 92 -18.93 3.18 4.48
N ARG A 93 -17.84 2.46 4.60
CA ARG A 93 -17.21 1.73 3.50
C ARG A 93 -16.39 0.54 4.03
N THR A 94 -16.35 -0.53 3.25
CA THR A 94 -15.39 -1.62 3.44
C THR A 94 -14.41 -1.63 2.26
N LEU A 95 -13.12 -1.65 2.57
CA LEU A 95 -12.07 -1.87 1.56
C LEU A 95 -11.63 -3.32 1.59
N THR A 96 -11.37 -3.88 0.40
CA THR A 96 -10.90 -5.25 0.24
C THR A 96 -9.56 -5.29 -0.50
N SER A 97 -8.66 -6.14 -0.02
CA SER A 97 -7.41 -6.38 -0.74
C SER A 97 -7.67 -7.20 -2.01
N SER A 98 -6.79 -7.06 -3.02
CA SER A 98 -6.85 -7.93 -4.18
C SER A 98 -6.39 -9.34 -3.81
N ALA A 99 -7.33 -10.26 -3.60
CA ALA A 99 -7.02 -11.68 -3.39
C ALA A 99 -6.68 -12.38 -4.71
N THR A 100 -5.67 -13.27 -4.67
CA THR A 100 -5.50 -14.28 -5.73
C THR A 100 -6.57 -15.34 -5.59
N THR A 101 -7.02 -15.95 -6.71
CA THR A 101 -8.08 -16.99 -6.71
C THR A 101 -7.82 -18.04 -5.63
N GLY A 102 -8.82 -18.26 -4.76
CA GLY A 102 -8.75 -19.20 -3.65
C GLY A 102 -8.18 -18.65 -2.34
N GLN A 103 -7.80 -17.36 -2.26
CA GLN A 103 -7.39 -16.72 -1.02
C GLN A 103 -8.49 -15.79 -0.49
N VAL A 104 -8.66 -15.75 0.84
CA VAL A 104 -9.55 -14.80 1.50
C VAL A 104 -8.90 -13.42 1.44
N PRO A 105 -9.59 -12.38 0.90
CA PRO A 105 -9.07 -11.02 0.91
C PRO A 105 -9.08 -10.45 2.33
N SER A 106 -8.12 -9.59 2.63
CA SER A 106 -8.22 -8.72 3.81
C SER A 106 -9.39 -7.76 3.65
N ARG A 107 -10.05 -7.45 4.77
CA ARG A 107 -11.16 -6.48 4.83
C ARG A 107 -10.92 -5.50 5.95
N VAL A 108 -11.03 -4.22 5.64
CA VAL A 108 -10.97 -3.14 6.62
C VAL A 108 -12.21 -2.27 6.52
N VAL A 109 -12.76 -1.91 7.67
CA VAL A 109 -13.98 -1.09 7.75
C VAL A 109 -13.62 0.36 8.05
N LEU A 110 -14.22 1.26 7.32
CA LEU A 110 -13.98 2.70 7.45
C LEU A 110 -15.25 3.40 7.90
N ASP A 111 -15.14 4.18 8.97
CA ASP A 111 -16.11 5.19 9.32
C ASP A 111 -15.89 6.49 8.51
N SER A 112 -16.68 7.51 8.80
CA SER A 112 -16.58 8.81 8.12
C SER A 112 -15.25 9.50 8.36
N GLU A 113 -14.74 9.44 9.59
CA GLU A 113 -13.51 10.15 9.99
C GLU A 113 -12.27 9.45 9.43
N THR A 114 -12.17 8.13 9.55
CA THR A 114 -11.07 7.37 8.93
C THR A 114 -11.07 7.54 7.41
N SER A 115 -12.25 7.58 6.76
CA SER A 115 -12.35 7.83 5.32
C SER A 115 -11.84 9.21 4.91
N LYS A 116 -12.12 10.26 5.70
CA LYS A 116 -11.60 11.62 5.45
C LYS A 116 -10.08 11.68 5.62
N ARG A 117 -9.55 11.09 6.71
CA ARG A 117 -8.11 11.03 6.98
C ARG A 117 -7.36 10.25 5.91
N MET A 118 -7.92 9.12 5.47
CA MET A 118 -7.38 8.34 4.35
C MET A 118 -7.25 9.21 3.09
N THR A 119 -8.31 9.91 2.70
CA THR A 119 -8.29 10.78 1.53
C THR A 119 -7.28 11.90 1.68
N LYS A 120 -7.24 12.57 2.85
CA LYS A 120 -6.29 13.65 3.14
C LYS A 120 -4.84 13.15 3.08
N GLY A 121 -4.54 11.99 3.70
CA GLY A 121 -3.20 11.40 3.71
C GLY A 121 -2.70 11.09 2.30
N VAL A 122 -3.46 10.31 1.50
CA VAL A 122 -3.10 10.02 0.11
C VAL A 122 -2.94 11.28 -0.72
N THR A 123 -3.89 12.23 -0.60
CA THR A 123 -3.84 13.48 -1.39
C THR A 123 -2.61 14.31 -1.05
N THR A 124 -2.23 14.38 0.23
CA THR A 124 -1.04 15.12 0.68
C THR A 124 0.24 14.48 0.12
N ILE A 125 0.35 13.14 0.18
CA ILE A 125 1.50 12.42 -0.38
C ILE A 125 1.58 12.63 -1.90
N ILE A 126 0.50 12.39 -2.62
CA ILE A 126 0.50 12.54 -4.09
C ILE A 126 0.81 13.98 -4.51
N LYS A 127 0.26 14.97 -3.80
CA LYS A 127 0.54 16.39 -4.07
C LYS A 127 2.03 16.73 -3.98
N ASP A 128 2.79 16.10 -3.08
CA ASP A 128 4.23 16.29 -2.97
C ASP A 128 4.98 15.77 -4.20
N PHE A 129 4.53 14.64 -4.77
CA PHE A 129 5.19 14.00 -5.91
C PHE A 129 4.78 14.54 -7.28
N ILE A 130 3.52 14.95 -7.46
CA ILE A 130 3.03 15.40 -8.78
C ILE A 130 2.60 16.87 -8.80
N GLY A 131 2.64 17.57 -7.66
CA GLY A 131 2.14 18.93 -7.51
C GLY A 131 0.61 19.01 -7.37
N PRO A 132 0.08 20.21 -7.01
CA PRO A 132 -1.33 20.39 -6.66
C PRO A 132 -2.26 20.56 -7.88
N ALA A 133 -1.71 20.77 -9.08
CA ALA A 133 -2.52 21.08 -10.26
C ALA A 133 -3.37 19.89 -10.70
N ARG A 134 -4.62 20.17 -11.10
CA ARG A 134 -5.50 19.19 -11.72
C ARG A 134 -5.15 19.08 -13.20
N ARG A 135 -5.23 17.85 -13.74
CA ARG A 135 -4.82 17.52 -15.11
C ARG A 135 -5.66 16.38 -15.67
N PRO A 136 -5.66 16.14 -17.00
CA PRO A 136 -6.26 14.93 -17.57
C PRO A 136 -5.69 13.68 -16.90
N TYR A 137 -6.56 12.71 -16.61
CA TYR A 137 -6.23 11.49 -15.93
C TYR A 137 -6.53 10.26 -16.79
N LEU A 138 -5.47 9.63 -17.29
CA LEU A 138 -5.54 8.38 -18.04
C LEU A 138 -5.51 7.19 -17.09
N VAL A 139 -6.57 6.45 -17.03
CA VAL A 139 -6.67 5.21 -16.26
C VAL A 139 -6.40 4.03 -17.18
N ILE A 140 -5.30 3.30 -16.92
CA ILE A 140 -4.95 2.09 -17.67
C ILE A 140 -5.71 0.93 -17.05
N ASP A 141 -7.01 0.98 -17.24
CA ASP A 141 -8.01 0.05 -16.71
C ASP A 141 -9.32 0.17 -17.48
N THR A 142 -10.28 -0.71 -17.15
CA THR A 142 -11.64 -0.67 -17.70
C THR A 142 -12.58 0.18 -16.83
N PRO A 143 -13.61 0.81 -17.43
CA PRO A 143 -14.57 1.67 -16.70
C PRO A 143 -15.32 0.96 -15.56
N GLU A 144 -15.54 -0.35 -15.66
CA GLU A 144 -16.24 -1.14 -14.66
C GLU A 144 -15.52 -1.11 -13.30
N ASN A 145 -14.19 -1.00 -13.31
CA ASN A 145 -13.40 -0.91 -12.07
C ASN A 145 -13.49 0.45 -11.36
N LEU A 146 -14.09 1.46 -11.99
CA LEU A 146 -14.40 2.76 -11.38
C LEU A 146 -15.70 2.74 -10.57
N ASN A 147 -16.67 1.92 -10.98
CA ASN A 147 -18.07 1.95 -10.52
C ASN A 147 -18.43 0.74 -9.66
N THR A 148 -17.68 0.48 -8.59
CA THR A 148 -18.04 -0.58 -7.64
C THR A 148 -19.03 -0.05 -6.59
N GLN A 149 -20.29 -0.48 -6.67
CA GLN A 149 -21.26 -0.28 -5.59
C GLN A 149 -20.97 -1.29 -4.46
N GLY A 150 -20.69 -0.81 -3.25
CA GLY A 150 -20.47 -1.63 -2.07
C GLY A 150 -19.00 -1.79 -1.67
N GLU A 151 -18.42 -2.98 -1.83
CA GLU A 151 -17.01 -3.24 -1.50
C GLU A 151 -16.08 -2.68 -2.58
N LEU A 152 -15.15 -1.80 -2.19
CA LEU A 152 -14.17 -1.23 -3.09
C LEU A 152 -12.87 -2.02 -3.01
N GLY A 153 -12.47 -2.66 -4.09
CA GLY A 153 -11.18 -3.32 -4.19
C GLY A 153 -10.01 -2.33 -4.21
N ALA A 154 -8.83 -2.78 -3.79
CA ALA A 154 -7.60 -1.98 -3.76
C ALA A 154 -7.33 -1.20 -5.06
N ARG A 155 -7.64 -1.81 -6.21
CA ARG A 155 -7.47 -1.23 -7.54
C ARG A 155 -8.39 -0.02 -7.75
N GLY A 156 -9.69 -0.18 -7.49
CA GLY A 156 -10.67 0.90 -7.58
C GLY A 156 -10.41 2.01 -6.56
N ALA A 157 -9.98 1.66 -5.35
CA ALA A 157 -9.62 2.63 -4.31
C ALA A 157 -8.43 3.51 -4.74
N ALA A 158 -7.40 2.94 -5.36
CA ALA A 158 -6.26 3.69 -5.89
C ALA A 158 -6.68 4.62 -7.03
N ILE A 159 -7.49 4.13 -7.98
CA ILE A 159 -8.01 4.95 -9.10
C ILE A 159 -8.82 6.13 -8.56
N GLN A 160 -9.76 5.88 -7.63
CA GLN A 160 -10.59 6.93 -7.04
C GLN A 160 -9.80 7.92 -6.19
N GLY A 161 -8.77 7.45 -5.46
CA GLY A 161 -7.89 8.29 -4.66
C GLY A 161 -7.15 9.35 -5.50
N LEU A 162 -6.75 8.99 -6.71
CA LEU A 162 -6.10 9.89 -7.66
C LEU A 162 -7.09 10.81 -8.40
N GLY A 163 -8.38 10.51 -8.38
CA GLY A 163 -9.43 11.28 -9.07
C GLY A 163 -9.52 12.74 -8.61
N SER A 164 -9.09 13.08 -7.39
CA SER A 164 -9.03 14.46 -6.90
C SER A 164 -8.10 15.37 -7.73
N PHE A 165 -7.12 14.79 -8.43
CA PHE A 165 -6.18 15.46 -9.31
C PHE A 165 -6.65 15.48 -10.78
N ALA A 166 -7.85 15.00 -11.07
CA ALA A 166 -8.35 14.89 -12.43
C ALA A 166 -9.19 16.10 -12.85
N THR A 167 -8.95 16.63 -14.04
CA THR A 167 -9.89 17.52 -14.75
C THR A 167 -10.91 16.71 -15.56
N GLU A 168 -10.47 15.58 -16.11
CA GLU A 168 -11.27 14.57 -16.78
C GLU A 168 -10.64 13.19 -16.51
N VAL A 169 -11.44 12.12 -16.56
CA VAL A 169 -10.98 10.74 -16.33
C VAL A 169 -11.29 9.91 -17.57
N VAL A 170 -10.28 9.28 -18.14
CA VAL A 170 -10.42 8.44 -19.33
C VAL A 170 -9.82 7.06 -19.06
N CYS A 171 -10.63 6.00 -19.18
CA CYS A 171 -10.15 4.62 -19.21
C CYS A 171 -9.75 4.23 -20.63
N CYS A 172 -8.57 3.64 -20.80
CA CYS A 172 -8.07 3.21 -22.11
C CYS A 172 -8.20 1.70 -22.38
N LEU A 173 -8.74 0.94 -21.43
CA LEU A 173 -9.08 -0.46 -21.66
C LEU A 173 -10.58 -0.65 -21.79
N ARG A 174 -11.00 -1.63 -22.57
CA ARG A 174 -12.38 -2.07 -22.73
C ARG A 174 -12.50 -3.56 -22.47
N ARG A 175 -13.67 -3.98 -22.04
CA ARG A 175 -14.01 -5.40 -21.85
C ARG A 175 -14.95 -5.84 -22.96
N ASP A 176 -14.67 -6.97 -23.60
CA ASP A 176 -15.58 -7.61 -24.55
C ASP A 176 -16.70 -8.39 -23.82
N PRO A 177 -17.75 -8.85 -24.54
CA PRO A 177 -18.81 -9.65 -23.96
C PRO A 177 -18.34 -10.97 -23.33
N GLU A 178 -17.22 -11.52 -23.81
CA GLU A 178 -16.59 -12.74 -23.32
C GLU A 178 -15.76 -12.48 -22.04
N GLY A 179 -15.60 -11.20 -21.64
CA GLY A 179 -14.88 -10.78 -20.42
C GLY A 179 -13.39 -10.54 -20.62
N ASN A 180 -12.86 -10.64 -21.85
CA ASN A 180 -11.46 -10.32 -22.13
C ASN A 180 -11.24 -8.81 -22.12
N THR A 181 -10.06 -8.41 -21.68
CA THR A 181 -9.67 -6.99 -21.63
C THR A 181 -8.72 -6.67 -22.78
N SER A 182 -8.98 -5.61 -23.50
CA SER A 182 -8.14 -5.13 -24.61
C SER A 182 -7.95 -3.61 -24.58
N LEU A 183 -6.91 -3.13 -25.24
CA LEU A 183 -6.64 -1.72 -25.40
C LEU A 183 -7.67 -1.09 -26.36
N ASP A 184 -8.25 0.03 -25.95
CA ASP A 184 -9.05 0.90 -26.82
C ASP A 184 -8.11 1.88 -27.51
N LEU A 185 -7.48 1.38 -28.59
CA LEU A 185 -6.40 2.11 -29.28
C LEU A 185 -6.88 3.41 -29.90
N GLU A 186 -8.08 3.42 -30.52
CA GLU A 186 -8.64 4.61 -31.16
C GLU A 186 -8.82 5.72 -30.13
N LYS A 187 -9.51 5.42 -29.03
CA LYS A 187 -9.70 6.35 -27.93
C LYS A 187 -8.39 6.85 -27.33
N LEU A 188 -7.39 5.97 -27.20
CA LEU A 188 -6.09 6.33 -26.64
C LEU A 188 -5.34 7.30 -27.57
N LEU A 189 -5.38 7.09 -28.88
CA LEU A 189 -4.76 7.97 -29.87
C LEU A 189 -5.43 9.35 -29.92
N ASP A 190 -6.77 9.40 -29.82
CA ASP A 190 -7.51 10.67 -29.73
C ASP A 190 -7.11 11.45 -28.47
N CYS A 191 -7.00 10.78 -27.33
CA CYS A 191 -6.51 11.39 -26.10
C CYS A 191 -5.06 11.88 -26.25
N ALA A 192 -4.20 11.09 -26.87
CA ALA A 192 -2.80 11.45 -27.10
C ALA A 192 -2.68 12.71 -27.94
N ALA A 193 -3.41 12.80 -29.05
CA ALA A 193 -3.45 14.00 -29.89
C ALA A 193 -3.95 15.25 -29.12
N LYS A 194 -4.98 15.09 -28.29
CA LYS A 194 -5.54 16.15 -27.44
C LYS A 194 -4.57 16.63 -26.36
N TRP A 195 -3.77 15.73 -25.76
CA TRP A 195 -2.96 16.02 -24.56
C TRP A 195 -1.47 16.19 -24.81
N ARG A 196 -1.04 16.28 -26.04
CA ARG A 196 0.36 16.35 -26.45
C ARG A 196 1.17 17.40 -25.68
N GLU A 197 0.60 18.61 -25.54
CA GLU A 197 1.23 19.75 -24.86
C GLU A 197 0.79 19.88 -23.38
N THR A 198 -0.02 18.93 -22.89
CA THR A 198 -0.64 19.02 -21.56
C THR A 198 0.09 18.11 -20.57
N GLU A 199 0.22 18.55 -19.34
CA GLU A 199 0.60 17.65 -18.25
C GLU A 199 -0.53 16.63 -18.01
N VAL A 200 -0.21 15.34 -18.06
CA VAL A 200 -1.14 14.23 -17.90
C VAL A 200 -0.75 13.36 -16.70
N LEU A 201 -1.72 12.94 -15.93
CA LEU A 201 -1.56 11.87 -14.94
C LEU A 201 -2.02 10.55 -15.57
N ALA A 202 -1.19 9.52 -15.51
CA ALA A 202 -1.60 8.15 -15.86
C ALA A 202 -1.46 7.23 -14.65
N TYR A 203 -2.36 6.27 -14.52
CA TYR A 203 -2.27 5.25 -13.46
C TYR A 203 -2.77 3.89 -13.94
N GLY A 204 -2.08 2.84 -13.49
CA GLY A 204 -2.50 1.46 -13.66
C GLY A 204 -1.69 0.50 -12.78
N PHE A 205 -2.12 -0.75 -12.70
CA PHE A 205 -1.30 -1.78 -12.06
C PHE A 205 -0.15 -2.18 -12.96
N THR A 206 1.04 -2.37 -12.38
CA THR A 206 2.30 -2.69 -13.06
C THR A 206 2.12 -3.72 -14.18
N TYR A 207 1.56 -4.90 -13.85
CA TYR A 207 1.35 -5.97 -14.83
C TYR A 207 0.31 -5.62 -15.92
N VAL A 208 -0.68 -4.75 -15.60
CA VAL A 208 -1.71 -4.30 -16.57
C VAL A 208 -1.08 -3.33 -17.56
N ILE A 209 -0.33 -2.37 -17.07
CA ILE A 209 0.41 -1.42 -17.93
C ILE A 209 1.31 -2.18 -18.89
N TRP A 210 2.08 -3.14 -18.38
CA TRP A 210 3.01 -3.91 -19.20
C TRP A 210 2.31 -4.72 -20.28
N ASN A 211 1.32 -5.52 -19.92
CA ASN A 211 0.71 -6.48 -20.83
C ASN A 211 -0.38 -5.87 -21.72
N GLN A 212 -1.12 -4.86 -21.23
CA GLN A 212 -2.27 -4.29 -21.96
C GLN A 212 -1.95 -2.99 -22.69
N LEU A 213 -0.84 -2.32 -22.34
CA LEU A 213 -0.45 -1.06 -22.98
C LEU A 213 0.93 -1.16 -23.63
N VAL A 214 1.98 -1.43 -22.85
CA VAL A 214 3.37 -1.35 -23.34
C VAL A 214 3.63 -2.36 -24.45
N GLN A 215 3.43 -3.65 -24.17
CA GLN A 215 3.70 -4.71 -25.17
C GLN A 215 2.86 -4.55 -26.45
N PRO A 216 1.53 -4.28 -26.40
CA PRO A 216 0.74 -4.08 -27.62
C PRO A 216 1.20 -2.89 -28.46
N LEU A 217 1.53 -1.76 -27.84
CA LEU A 217 1.99 -0.57 -28.55
C LEU A 217 3.39 -0.77 -29.15
N GLN A 218 4.32 -1.38 -28.41
CA GLN A 218 5.65 -1.70 -28.93
C GLN A 218 5.61 -2.66 -30.12
N ARG A 219 4.77 -3.72 -30.10
CA ARG A 219 4.61 -4.66 -31.22
C ARG A 219 4.09 -3.96 -32.48
N GLN A 220 3.31 -2.89 -32.33
CA GLN A 220 2.77 -2.09 -33.44
C GLN A 220 3.66 -0.92 -33.83
N GLY A 221 4.76 -0.67 -33.11
CA GLY A 221 5.64 0.48 -33.33
C GLY A 221 4.97 1.83 -33.05
N ILE A 222 3.98 1.85 -32.15
CA ILE A 222 3.21 3.06 -31.84
C ILE A 222 3.81 3.79 -30.63
N THR A 223 4.03 5.09 -30.78
CA THR A 223 4.34 6.05 -29.70
C THR A 223 3.22 7.06 -29.60
N LEU A 224 2.77 7.33 -28.37
CA LEU A 224 1.61 8.21 -28.09
C LEU A 224 1.97 9.69 -28.17
N ASP A 225 3.25 10.05 -28.03
CA ASP A 225 3.76 11.43 -28.04
C ASP A 225 3.07 12.34 -27.00
N ILE A 226 3.06 11.87 -25.75
CA ILE A 226 2.61 12.63 -24.56
C ILE A 226 3.81 12.82 -23.61
N PRO A 227 4.80 13.67 -23.96
CA PRO A 227 6.07 13.77 -23.24
C PRO A 227 5.92 14.26 -21.78
N ASN A 228 4.82 14.97 -21.50
CA ASN A 228 4.53 15.54 -20.18
C ASN A 228 3.68 14.62 -19.29
N VAL A 229 3.49 13.34 -19.66
CA VAL A 229 2.79 12.39 -18.78
C VAL A 229 3.63 12.04 -17.56
N ARG A 230 2.98 11.91 -16.42
CA ARG A 230 3.54 11.24 -15.22
C ARG A 230 2.74 9.96 -14.96
N VAL A 231 3.41 8.84 -15.01
CA VAL A 231 2.80 7.51 -14.85
C VAL A 231 3.03 7.02 -13.44
N LEU A 232 1.98 6.89 -12.65
CA LEU A 232 2.02 6.22 -11.35
C LEU A 232 1.62 4.76 -11.55
N HIS A 233 2.28 3.84 -10.88
CA HIS A 233 1.91 2.44 -10.93
C HIS A 233 2.11 1.75 -9.58
N SER A 234 1.43 0.62 -9.39
CA SER A 234 1.54 -0.18 -8.16
C SER A 234 1.11 -1.65 -8.38
N GLY A 235 1.15 -2.45 -7.33
CA GLY A 235 0.56 -3.78 -7.31
C GLY A 235 1.44 -4.91 -7.86
N GLY A 236 2.65 -4.63 -8.31
CA GLY A 236 3.65 -5.60 -8.74
C GLY A 236 3.18 -6.58 -9.84
N TRP A 237 3.91 -7.70 -10.00
CA TRP A 237 3.69 -8.68 -11.07
C TRP A 237 2.71 -9.80 -10.70
N LYS A 238 2.37 -9.99 -9.43
CA LYS A 238 1.42 -10.99 -8.93
C LYS A 238 1.69 -12.40 -9.51
N ARG A 239 0.70 -12.97 -10.23
CA ARG A 239 0.82 -14.29 -10.88
C ARG A 239 1.77 -14.29 -12.08
N LEU A 240 2.08 -13.13 -12.64
CA LEU A 240 2.95 -12.95 -13.79
C LEU A 240 4.42 -12.75 -13.39
N GLN A 241 4.82 -13.25 -12.21
CA GLN A 241 6.19 -13.14 -11.71
C GLN A 241 7.23 -13.69 -12.69
N ARG A 242 6.85 -14.69 -13.51
CA ARG A 242 7.73 -15.24 -14.55
C ARG A 242 7.94 -14.30 -15.74
N GLU A 243 7.03 -13.35 -15.93
CA GLU A 243 7.08 -12.32 -16.97
C GLU A 243 7.62 -10.99 -16.43
N ALA A 244 7.99 -10.97 -15.14
CA ALA A 244 8.48 -9.77 -14.47
C ALA A 244 9.77 -9.28 -15.15
N VAL A 245 9.78 -7.99 -15.47
CA VAL A 245 10.98 -7.29 -15.92
C VAL A 245 11.52 -6.44 -14.79
N THR A 246 12.78 -6.02 -14.90
CA THR A 246 13.37 -5.10 -13.92
C THR A 246 12.65 -3.74 -13.97
N ARG A 247 12.82 -2.95 -12.92
CA ARG A 247 12.28 -1.59 -12.85
C ARG A 247 12.74 -0.74 -14.04
N GLU A 248 14.02 -0.82 -14.39
CA GLU A 248 14.63 -0.07 -15.48
C GLU A 248 14.00 -0.43 -16.82
N ILE A 249 13.81 -1.74 -17.09
CA ILE A 249 13.16 -2.22 -18.32
C ILE A 249 11.69 -1.77 -18.35
N PHE A 250 10.99 -1.86 -17.23
CA PHE A 250 9.60 -1.41 -17.13
C PHE A 250 9.49 0.10 -17.41
N SER A 251 10.27 0.91 -16.70
CA SER A 251 10.24 2.37 -16.86
C SER A 251 10.65 2.81 -18.27
N ALA A 252 11.68 2.19 -18.86
CA ALA A 252 12.08 2.45 -20.24
C ALA A 252 11.00 2.05 -21.24
N GLY A 253 10.34 0.90 -21.03
CA GLY A 253 9.24 0.44 -21.87
C GLY A 253 8.03 1.38 -21.83
N VAL A 254 7.62 1.81 -20.65
CA VAL A 254 6.54 2.79 -20.46
C VAL A 254 6.93 4.13 -21.11
N ALA A 255 8.14 4.61 -20.82
CA ALA A 255 8.64 5.87 -21.40
C ALA A 255 8.66 5.86 -22.92
N SER A 256 9.07 4.74 -23.54
CA SER A 256 9.12 4.60 -25.00
C SER A 256 7.75 4.72 -25.67
N VAL A 257 6.69 4.14 -25.06
CA VAL A 257 5.34 4.19 -25.64
C VAL A 257 4.63 5.53 -25.40
N PHE A 258 4.97 6.23 -24.34
CA PHE A 258 4.43 7.57 -24.07
C PHE A 258 5.23 8.69 -24.73
N GLY A 259 6.49 8.47 -25.10
CA GLY A 259 7.40 9.52 -25.56
C GLY A 259 7.93 10.40 -24.42
N CYS A 260 7.94 9.91 -23.18
CA CYS A 260 8.39 10.66 -22.01
C CYS A 260 9.75 10.16 -21.47
N SER A 261 10.28 10.84 -20.46
CA SER A 261 11.49 10.38 -19.75
C SER A 261 11.16 9.27 -18.72
N PRO A 262 12.03 8.25 -18.53
CA PRO A 262 11.82 7.16 -17.57
C PRO A 262 11.64 7.60 -16.10
N ASP A 263 12.17 8.75 -15.69
CA ASP A 263 11.99 9.33 -14.35
C ASP A 263 10.54 9.79 -14.07
N ARG A 264 9.71 9.90 -15.13
CA ARG A 264 8.29 10.19 -15.00
C ARG A 264 7.44 8.96 -14.67
N VAL A 265 8.05 7.76 -14.61
CA VAL A 265 7.39 6.50 -14.26
C VAL A 265 7.70 6.18 -12.81
N VAL A 266 6.70 6.31 -11.94
CA VAL A 266 6.85 6.26 -10.48
C VAL A 266 6.08 5.05 -9.92
N ASP A 267 6.80 4.11 -9.31
CA ASP A 267 6.19 3.04 -8.52
C ASP A 267 5.76 3.55 -7.14
N PHE A 268 4.65 3.07 -6.63
CA PHE A 268 4.33 3.25 -5.22
C PHE A 268 3.91 1.94 -4.54
N TYR A 269 4.34 1.80 -3.30
CA TYR A 269 3.89 0.75 -2.40
C TYR A 269 2.71 1.24 -1.58
N GLY A 270 1.74 0.36 -1.34
CA GLY A 270 0.58 0.63 -0.50
C GLY A 270 -0.30 -0.61 -0.33
N MET A 271 -1.09 -0.62 0.73
CA MET A 271 -1.98 -1.73 1.08
C MET A 271 -3.26 -1.22 1.74
N VAL A 272 -4.35 -1.99 1.64
CA VAL A 272 -5.64 -1.59 2.22
C VAL A 272 -5.63 -1.56 3.75
N GLU A 273 -4.76 -2.33 4.37
CA GLU A 273 -4.61 -2.40 5.83
C GLU A 273 -3.88 -1.17 6.41
N ASN A 274 -3.16 -0.42 5.55
CA ASN A 274 -2.48 0.83 5.90
C ASN A 274 -3.15 2.02 5.19
N VAL A 275 -4.43 2.22 5.45
CA VAL A 275 -5.27 3.22 4.77
C VAL A 275 -4.67 4.63 4.84
N GLY A 276 -4.71 5.32 3.72
CA GLY A 276 -4.27 6.73 3.66
C GLY A 276 -2.76 6.93 3.53
N VAL A 277 -1.96 5.85 3.60
CA VAL A 277 -0.51 5.90 3.43
C VAL A 277 -0.11 5.11 2.19
N ILE A 278 0.58 5.79 1.29
CA ILE A 278 1.26 5.19 0.14
C ILE A 278 2.70 5.71 0.11
N TYR A 279 3.59 4.94 -0.47
CA TYR A 279 5.01 5.23 -0.50
C TYR A 279 5.51 5.26 -1.94
N PRO A 280 5.43 6.44 -2.63
CA PRO A 280 5.98 6.58 -3.97
C PRO A 280 7.51 6.58 -3.96
N ASP A 281 8.10 6.12 -5.06
CA ASP A 281 9.54 6.24 -5.28
C ASP A 281 9.92 7.69 -5.58
N CYS A 282 10.98 8.17 -4.94
CA CYS A 282 11.65 9.38 -5.37
C CYS A 282 12.58 9.09 -6.57
N GLU A 283 13.23 10.13 -7.10
CA GLU A 283 14.20 10.04 -8.21
C GLU A 283 15.38 9.10 -7.93
N HIS A 284 15.70 8.84 -6.65
CA HIS A 284 16.72 7.87 -6.22
C HIS A 284 16.17 6.45 -6.02
N GLY A 285 14.89 6.22 -6.30
CA GLY A 285 14.23 4.93 -6.13
C GLY A 285 13.97 4.54 -4.68
N ASN A 286 14.00 5.48 -3.76
CA ASN A 286 13.69 5.28 -2.37
C ASN A 286 12.24 5.71 -2.07
N LYS A 287 11.57 4.93 -1.24
CA LYS A 287 10.23 5.23 -0.73
C LYS A 287 10.35 5.99 0.59
N HIS A 288 9.51 7.02 0.78
CA HIS A 288 9.58 7.90 1.94
C HIS A 288 8.39 7.72 2.86
N VAL A 289 8.66 7.74 4.16
CA VAL A 289 7.64 7.60 5.20
C VAL A 289 7.13 9.00 5.60
N PRO A 290 5.80 9.25 5.48
CA PRO A 290 5.22 10.55 5.81
C PRO A 290 5.17 10.80 7.32
N ALA A 291 4.98 12.06 7.73
CA ALA A 291 4.92 12.49 9.13
C ALA A 291 3.94 11.67 9.99
N PHE A 292 2.83 11.20 9.42
CA PHE A 292 1.77 10.44 10.10
C PHE A 292 1.95 8.91 10.06
N GLY A 293 3.17 8.44 9.78
CA GLY A 293 3.49 7.02 9.74
C GLY A 293 4.94 6.70 10.05
N GLU A 294 5.25 5.39 10.17
CA GLU A 294 6.60 4.86 10.28
C GLU A 294 6.68 3.49 9.62
N VAL A 295 7.89 3.06 9.27
CA VAL A 295 8.21 1.72 8.80
C VAL A 295 9.32 1.14 9.67
N VAL A 296 9.06 -0.05 10.22
CA VAL A 296 10.06 -0.86 10.93
C VAL A 296 10.32 -2.11 10.09
N VAL A 297 11.60 -2.42 9.84
CA VAL A 297 11.98 -3.66 9.15
C VAL A 297 12.45 -4.67 10.19
N ARG A 298 11.90 -5.89 10.14
CA ARG A 298 12.12 -6.95 11.13
C ARG A 298 12.76 -8.18 10.54
N ASN A 299 13.64 -8.80 11.29
CA ASN A 299 14.19 -10.11 10.95
C ASN A 299 13.06 -11.14 10.81
N PRO A 300 12.96 -11.89 9.70
CA PRO A 300 11.85 -12.82 9.47
C PRO A 300 11.78 -13.99 10.47
N LEU A 301 12.88 -14.31 11.16
CA LEU A 301 12.96 -15.44 12.09
C LEU A 301 12.75 -15.01 13.55
N THR A 302 13.38 -13.90 13.97
CA THR A 302 13.34 -13.42 15.36
C THR A 302 12.27 -12.36 15.59
N LEU A 303 11.80 -11.72 14.55
CA LEU A 303 10.90 -10.56 14.55
C LEU A 303 11.49 -9.30 15.23
N GLU A 304 12.76 -9.34 15.59
CA GLU A 304 13.48 -8.18 16.10
C GLU A 304 13.74 -7.16 14.98
N PRO A 305 13.76 -5.86 15.28
CA PRO A 305 14.16 -4.83 14.30
C PRO A 305 15.56 -5.10 13.76
N VAL A 306 15.77 -4.84 12.47
CA VAL A 306 17.10 -4.93 11.85
C VAL A 306 17.68 -3.54 11.62
N ALA A 307 19.02 -3.47 11.50
CA ALA A 307 19.72 -2.23 11.17
C ALA A 307 19.44 -1.79 9.71
N ALA A 308 19.66 -0.51 9.42
CA ALA A 308 19.64 -0.01 8.04
C ALA A 308 20.63 -0.80 7.17
N GLY A 309 20.28 -1.01 5.90
CA GLY A 309 21.01 -1.86 4.96
C GLY A 309 20.70 -3.36 5.09
N GLN A 310 19.90 -3.79 6.04
CA GLN A 310 19.48 -5.18 6.19
C GLN A 310 18.03 -5.37 5.72
N GLN A 311 17.78 -6.48 5.02
CA GLN A 311 16.46 -6.85 4.54
C GLN A 311 15.66 -7.59 5.61
N GLY A 312 14.35 -7.31 5.66
CA GLY A 312 13.45 -7.97 6.59
C GLY A 312 11.98 -7.72 6.26
N LEU A 313 11.10 -8.26 7.11
CA LEU A 313 9.65 -8.05 7.01
C LEU A 313 9.28 -6.60 7.32
N VAL A 314 8.41 -6.04 6.51
CA VAL A 314 7.89 -4.68 6.71
C VAL A 314 6.80 -4.69 7.78
N GLN A 315 6.99 -3.92 8.83
CA GLN A 315 5.91 -3.46 9.69
C GLN A 315 5.60 -2.01 9.33
N VAL A 316 4.36 -1.73 8.95
CA VAL A 316 3.87 -0.38 8.73
C VAL A 316 3.18 0.15 9.99
N CYS A 317 3.43 1.41 10.30
CA CYS A 317 2.79 2.15 11.39
C CYS A 317 2.07 3.37 10.79
N SER A 318 0.86 3.68 11.27
CA SER A 318 0.10 4.85 10.84
C SER A 318 -0.89 5.25 11.93
N VAL A 319 -1.03 6.54 12.16
CA VAL A 319 -2.00 7.10 13.11
C VAL A 319 -3.36 7.43 12.47
N LEU A 320 -3.58 7.09 11.20
CA LEU A 320 -4.79 7.50 10.48
C LEU A 320 -6.04 6.67 10.81
N PRO A 321 -5.97 5.32 10.98
CA PRO A 321 -7.15 4.50 11.19
C PRO A 321 -7.60 4.56 12.65
N THR A 322 -8.90 4.83 12.88
CA THR A 322 -9.54 4.73 14.20
C THR A 322 -10.80 3.86 14.18
N SER A 323 -11.23 3.41 13.02
CA SER A 323 -12.39 2.51 12.84
C SER A 323 -12.02 1.03 12.90
N PHE A 324 -10.74 0.68 12.76
CA PHE A 324 -10.20 -0.67 12.88
C PHE A 324 -8.75 -0.59 13.40
N PRO A 325 -8.20 -1.66 14.03
CA PRO A 325 -6.86 -1.61 14.65
C PRO A 325 -5.75 -1.82 13.61
N GLY A 326 -5.70 -0.95 12.59
CA GLY A 326 -4.72 -0.98 11.48
C GLY A 326 -3.53 -0.05 11.67
N PHE A 327 -3.30 0.45 12.88
CA PHE A 327 -2.24 1.43 13.15
C PHE A 327 -0.84 0.81 13.29
N LEU A 328 -0.72 -0.51 13.51
CA LEU A 328 0.55 -1.25 13.60
C LEU A 328 0.36 -2.62 12.93
N VAL A 329 0.87 -2.80 11.71
CA VAL A 329 0.63 -4.02 10.92
C VAL A 329 1.94 -4.62 10.42
N LEU A 330 2.22 -5.87 10.80
CA LEU A 330 3.30 -6.66 10.23
C LEU A 330 2.82 -7.32 8.94
N THR A 331 3.49 -7.04 7.85
CA THR A 331 3.14 -7.51 6.51
C THR A 331 3.85 -8.82 6.15
N GLU A 332 3.52 -9.37 4.97
CA GLU A 332 4.26 -10.47 4.32
C GLU A 332 5.23 -9.92 3.25
N ASP A 333 5.51 -8.63 3.27
CA ASP A 333 6.37 -7.95 2.31
C ASP A 333 7.75 -7.69 2.93
N MET A 334 8.78 -7.71 2.07
CA MET A 334 10.18 -7.49 2.45
C MET A 334 10.65 -6.13 1.99
N ALA A 335 11.42 -5.46 2.82
CA ALA A 335 12.08 -4.20 2.49
C ALA A 335 13.45 -4.10 3.16
N GLU A 336 14.16 -3.04 2.79
CA GLU A 336 15.45 -2.63 3.37
C GLU A 336 15.34 -1.14 3.72
N ILE A 337 15.64 -0.76 4.96
CA ILE A 337 15.78 0.64 5.34
C ILE A 337 17.06 1.17 4.72
N ILE A 338 16.97 2.28 4.02
CA ILE A 338 18.11 2.95 3.40
C ILE A 338 18.71 3.96 4.35
N ASP A 339 17.86 4.81 4.94
CA ASP A 339 18.28 5.84 5.88
C ASP A 339 17.11 6.23 6.81
N TYR A 340 17.43 6.79 7.98
CA TYR A 340 16.46 7.30 8.95
C TYR A 340 16.42 8.83 9.01
N GLU A 341 17.38 9.52 8.39
CA GLU A 341 17.55 10.96 8.52
C GLU A 341 17.20 11.73 7.26
N GLU A 342 17.95 11.57 6.17
CA GLU A 342 17.78 12.35 4.96
C GLU A 342 18.14 11.57 3.69
N CYS A 343 17.27 11.64 2.69
CA CYS A 343 17.57 11.11 1.36
C CYS A 343 18.20 12.20 0.48
N PRO A 344 19.08 11.84 -0.49
CA PRO A 344 19.62 12.81 -1.46
C PRO A 344 18.57 13.61 -2.23
N CYS A 345 17.29 13.17 -2.25
CA CYS A 345 16.16 13.92 -2.82
C CYS A 345 15.69 15.09 -1.93
N GLY A 346 16.29 15.31 -0.76
CA GLY A 346 15.94 16.35 0.19
C GLY A 346 14.79 16.02 1.15
N ARG A 347 14.15 14.85 1.01
CA ARG A 347 13.12 14.41 1.97
C ARG A 347 13.78 13.82 3.21
N ARG A 348 13.36 14.30 4.37
CA ARG A 348 13.86 13.86 5.68
C ARG A 348 13.01 12.74 6.26
N GLY A 349 13.61 11.97 7.17
CA GLY A 349 12.99 10.85 7.87
C GLY A 349 13.25 9.51 7.17
N THR A 350 12.57 8.45 7.63
CA THR A 350 12.80 7.09 7.18
C THR A 350 12.58 6.93 5.67
N SER A 351 13.59 6.38 5.01
CA SER A 351 13.52 5.97 3.61
C SER A 351 13.83 4.47 3.46
N PHE A 352 13.14 3.79 2.55
CA PHE A 352 13.27 2.35 2.37
C PHE A 352 13.10 1.93 0.91
N ARG A 353 13.58 0.72 0.57
CA ARG A 353 13.32 0.05 -0.71
C ARG A 353 12.48 -1.19 -0.50
N PHE A 354 11.45 -1.32 -1.30
CA PHE A 354 10.67 -2.54 -1.37
C PHE A 354 11.46 -3.62 -2.12
N VAL A 355 11.55 -4.83 -1.53
CA VAL A 355 12.31 -5.96 -2.10
C VAL A 355 11.38 -6.97 -2.76
N GLY A 356 10.25 -7.27 -2.14
CA GLY A 356 9.31 -8.27 -2.67
C GLY A 356 8.43 -8.86 -1.58
N ARG A 357 7.83 -10.00 -1.87
CA ARG A 357 7.08 -10.80 -0.88
C ARG A 357 7.90 -11.99 -0.42
N VAL A 358 7.68 -12.39 0.85
CA VAL A 358 8.22 -13.66 1.37
C VAL A 358 7.69 -14.81 0.51
N PRO A 359 8.57 -15.68 -0.03
CA PRO A 359 8.14 -16.89 -0.70
C PRO A 359 7.31 -17.78 0.25
N LYS A 360 6.15 -18.25 -0.20
CA LYS A 360 5.21 -19.05 0.61
C LYS A 360 5.79 -20.33 1.24
N ALA A 361 6.96 -20.77 0.79
CA ALA A 361 7.63 -21.99 1.26
C ALA A 361 8.33 -21.84 2.62
N GLU A 362 8.57 -20.63 3.12
CA GLU A 362 9.41 -20.40 4.33
C GLU A 362 8.61 -20.07 5.59
N VAL A 363 7.32 -19.78 5.49
CA VAL A 363 6.45 -19.59 6.66
C VAL A 363 5.86 -20.95 7.08
N ARG A 364 6.71 -21.87 7.48
CA ARG A 364 6.27 -23.05 8.24
C ARG A 364 6.18 -22.65 9.70
N GLY A 365 4.97 -22.29 10.14
CA GLY A 365 4.70 -22.12 11.56
C GLY A 365 5.01 -23.40 12.35
N CYS A 366 5.36 -23.27 13.64
CA CYS A 366 5.70 -24.37 14.55
C CYS A 366 4.69 -25.53 14.60
N GLY A 367 3.47 -25.36 14.11
CA GLY A 367 2.46 -26.41 13.99
C GLY A 367 2.76 -27.53 12.98
N ASN A 368 3.69 -27.31 12.02
CA ASN A 368 4.04 -28.34 11.03
C ASN A 368 5.14 -29.30 11.47
N LEU A 369 5.82 -29.03 12.60
CA LEU A 369 6.84 -29.93 13.14
C LEU A 369 6.20 -31.15 13.85
N GLU A 370 5.00 -31.03 14.38
CA GLU A 370 4.29 -32.17 15.00
C GLU A 370 3.71 -33.15 13.98
N THR A 371 3.19 -32.66 12.85
CA THR A 371 2.64 -33.52 11.79
C THR A 371 3.71 -34.35 11.08
N THR A 372 4.96 -33.88 11.01
CA THR A 372 6.04 -34.67 10.38
C THR A 372 6.55 -35.78 11.30
N ARG A 373 6.47 -35.64 12.62
CA ARG A 373 6.79 -36.72 13.58
C ARG A 373 5.71 -37.82 13.62
N TYR A 374 4.43 -37.46 13.39
CA TYR A 374 3.33 -38.42 13.35
C TYR A 374 3.36 -39.32 12.10
N GLN A 375 3.83 -38.81 10.96
CA GLN A 375 3.94 -39.59 9.71
C GLN A 375 5.17 -40.49 9.67
N GLN A 376 6.24 -40.18 10.41
CA GLN A 376 7.40 -41.08 10.53
C GLN A 376 7.19 -42.20 11.59
N GLY A 377 6.23 -42.05 12.48
CA GLY A 377 5.89 -43.08 13.47
C GLY A 377 4.95 -44.20 13.01
N MET A 378 4.27 -44.02 11.86
CA MET A 378 3.35 -45.02 11.29
C MET A 378 3.94 -45.84 10.12
N GLY A 379 5.21 -45.62 9.77
CA GLY A 379 5.85 -46.30 8.64
C GLY A 379 6.66 -47.55 8.94
N ASN A 380 6.80 -47.99 10.24
CA ASN A 380 7.63 -49.14 10.62
C ASN A 380 6.89 -50.18 11.45
N GLY A 381 5.72 -50.58 11.03
CA GLY A 381 5.00 -51.65 11.69
C GLY A 381 4.05 -52.40 10.79
N LEU A 382 4.56 -53.13 9.81
CA LEU A 382 3.88 -54.23 9.13
C LEU A 382 4.87 -54.91 8.15
N HIS A 383 5.76 -55.74 8.70
CA HIS A 383 6.35 -56.90 8.03
C HIS A 383 6.97 -57.78 9.11
N GLU A 384 6.17 -58.70 9.63
CA GLU A 384 6.47 -60.09 9.97
C GLU A 384 5.19 -60.89 9.87
#